data_d30dca7637fb88b128e113aab5195619
#
_entry.id   d30dca7637fb88b128e113aab5195619
#
_cell.length_a   1.000
_cell.length_b   1.000
_cell.length_c   1.000
_cell.angle_alpha   90.00
_cell.angle_beta   90.00
_cell.angle_gamma   90.00
#
_symmetry.space_group_name_H-M   'P 1'
#
loop_
_entity.id
_entity.type
_entity.pdbx_description
1 polymer ?
#
loop_
_entity_poly.entity_id
_entity_poly.type
_entity_poly.pdbx_seq_one_letter_code
_entity_poly.pdbx_strand_id
1 'polypeptide(L)'
;KINNKLLLLLLTISFTTIFYSCNEKRGELKRIWFKGSYNRDFNDLNDLHLSSALKIGIEPVSSREEAEHASRKMEEITTNDYYEVEELTHSIPFLVPEAAELLEEIGRNFQDSLTNHNASIYKIKVTSITRTVDDIKKLRKRNLNSSLNSAHQYGTTFDVSWNRFVKIDETDTLSIPKEDLKMVLAMVLR
;
A
#
# COMPACT_ATOMS: atom_id res chain seq x y z
N LYS A 1 12.63 34.76 -51.37
CA LYS A 1 11.19 34.64 -51.07
C LYS A 1 10.86 33.16 -50.95
N ILE A 2 10.60 32.71 -49.71
CA ILE A 2 10.18 31.32 -49.44
C ILE A 2 8.78 31.16 -50.02
N ASN A 3 8.59 30.14 -50.84
CA ASN A 3 7.35 29.86 -51.53
C ASN A 3 6.29 29.48 -50.48
N ASN A 4 5.16 30.17 -50.38
CA ASN A 4 4.09 29.94 -49.43
C ASN A 4 3.60 28.48 -49.40
N LYS A 5 3.69 27.75 -50.51
CA LYS A 5 3.37 26.31 -50.56
C LYS A 5 4.39 25.47 -49.81
N LEU A 6 5.68 25.83 -49.80
CA LEU A 6 6.73 25.15 -49.07
C LEU A 6 6.62 25.39 -47.55
N LEU A 7 6.24 26.63 -47.17
CA LEU A 7 5.98 26.97 -45.78
C LEU A 7 4.76 26.22 -45.20
N LEU A 8 3.70 26.07 -46.04
CA LEU A 8 2.53 25.30 -45.65
C LEU A 8 2.82 23.80 -45.48
N LEU A 9 3.67 23.24 -46.36
CA LEU A 9 4.08 21.84 -46.28
C LEU A 9 4.95 21.58 -45.05
N LEU A 10 5.85 22.49 -44.68
CA LEU A 10 6.66 22.39 -43.48
C LEU A 10 5.82 22.51 -42.19
N LEU A 11 4.79 23.35 -42.21
CA LEU A 11 3.84 23.47 -41.07
C LEU A 11 2.98 22.21 -40.92
N THR A 12 2.55 21.56 -42.01
CA THR A 12 1.77 20.32 -41.93
C THR A 12 2.61 19.14 -41.44
N ILE A 13 3.89 19.04 -41.82
CA ILE A 13 4.82 18.01 -41.34
C ILE A 13 5.14 18.23 -39.86
N SER A 14 5.29 19.47 -39.40
CA SER A 14 5.51 19.78 -37.97
C SER A 14 4.29 19.48 -37.10
N PHE A 15 3.07 19.58 -37.63
CA PHE A 15 1.85 19.30 -36.87
C PHE A 15 1.51 17.81 -36.76
N THR A 16 1.99 16.98 -37.69
CA THR A 16 1.77 15.52 -37.66
C THR A 16 2.73 14.78 -36.71
N THR A 17 3.86 15.39 -36.32
CA THR A 17 4.82 14.77 -35.38
C THR A 17 4.42 14.92 -33.90
N ILE A 18 3.45 15.78 -33.57
CA ILE A 18 3.05 16.05 -32.18
C ILE A 18 2.07 14.99 -31.65
N PHE A 19 1.47 14.16 -32.50
CA PHE A 19 0.48 13.16 -32.10
C PHE A 19 1.01 11.70 -32.04
N TYR A 20 2.33 11.48 -32.18
CA TYR A 20 2.91 10.24 -31.70
C TYR A 20 3.11 10.34 -30.18
N SER A 21 2.00 10.45 -29.45
CA SER A 21 1.98 9.97 -28.08
C SER A 21 2.32 8.50 -28.15
N CYS A 22 3.54 8.16 -27.76
CA CYS A 22 3.93 6.79 -27.51
C CYS A 22 2.94 6.22 -26.48
N ASN A 23 1.90 5.57 -26.97
CA ASN A 23 1.12 4.64 -26.18
C ASN A 23 2.03 3.41 -26.06
N GLU A 24 3.08 3.54 -25.23
CA GLU A 24 3.86 2.37 -24.83
C GLU A 24 2.87 1.40 -24.21
N LYS A 25 2.53 0.36 -24.98
CA LYS A 25 1.76 -0.75 -24.44
C LYS A 25 2.51 -1.22 -23.21
N ARG A 26 1.91 -1.08 -22.03
CA ARG A 26 2.46 -1.65 -20.82
C ARG A 26 2.77 -3.10 -21.11
N GLY A 27 4.04 -3.46 -21.01
CA GLY A 27 4.52 -4.81 -21.31
C GLY A 27 4.20 -5.76 -20.16
N GLU A 28 4.44 -7.04 -20.39
CA GLU A 28 4.51 -8.01 -19.29
C GLU A 28 5.57 -7.56 -18.29
N LEU A 29 5.27 -7.74 -17.00
CA LEU A 29 6.22 -7.48 -15.93
C LEU A 29 7.50 -8.26 -16.22
N LYS A 30 8.62 -7.55 -16.46
CA LYS A 30 9.92 -8.22 -16.62
C LYS A 30 10.17 -9.02 -15.35
N ARG A 31 10.51 -10.30 -15.51
CA ARG A 31 10.65 -11.26 -14.43
C ARG A 31 11.39 -10.66 -13.24
N ILE A 32 10.68 -10.46 -12.14
CA ILE A 32 11.22 -9.95 -10.89
C ILE A 32 11.66 -11.15 -10.06
N TRP A 33 12.85 -11.05 -9.48
CA TRP A 33 13.36 -12.08 -8.58
C TRP A 33 13.57 -11.46 -7.20
N PHE A 34 12.76 -11.87 -6.24
CA PHE A 34 13.05 -11.60 -4.85
C PHE A 34 14.22 -12.49 -4.40
N LYS A 35 15.40 -11.86 -4.21
CA LYS A 35 16.61 -12.53 -3.72
C LYS A 35 16.57 -12.65 -2.19
N GLY A 36 15.59 -13.35 -1.65
CA GLY A 36 15.41 -13.51 -0.22
C GLY A 36 14.65 -14.77 0.13
N SER A 37 14.43 -14.96 1.41
CA SER A 37 13.54 -15.99 1.94
C SER A 37 12.43 -15.32 2.72
N TYR A 38 11.18 -15.50 2.29
CA TYR A 38 10.03 -14.91 3.00
C TYR A 38 10.04 -15.23 4.49
N ASN A 39 10.35 -16.49 4.86
CA ASN A 39 10.37 -16.94 6.25
C ASN A 39 11.49 -16.30 7.08
N ARG A 40 12.61 -15.96 6.45
CA ARG A 40 13.75 -15.34 7.14
C ARG A 40 13.60 -13.82 7.18
N ASP A 41 13.20 -13.21 6.06
CA ASP A 41 13.24 -11.77 5.88
C ASP A 41 11.95 -11.10 6.42
N PHE A 42 10.86 -11.87 6.54
CA PHE A 42 9.56 -11.44 7.08
C PHE A 42 9.05 -12.39 8.16
N ASN A 43 9.95 -12.82 9.06
CA ASN A 43 9.57 -13.61 10.20
C ASN A 43 8.81 -12.75 11.24
N ASP A 44 8.12 -13.42 12.13
CA ASP A 44 7.38 -12.79 13.21
C ASP A 44 8.32 -12.24 14.28
N LEU A 45 8.45 -10.92 14.35
CA LEU A 45 9.27 -10.17 15.31
C LEU A 45 8.40 -9.47 16.36
N ASN A 46 7.35 -10.11 16.85
CA ASN A 46 6.35 -9.56 17.77
C ASN A 46 6.95 -8.78 18.93
N ASP A 47 8.01 -9.29 19.57
CA ASP A 47 8.65 -8.62 20.72
C ASP A 47 9.32 -7.31 20.32
N LEU A 48 9.94 -7.25 19.13
CA LEU A 48 10.56 -6.03 18.61
C LEU A 48 9.48 -5.01 18.19
N HIS A 49 8.43 -5.47 17.53
CA HIS A 49 7.30 -4.62 17.16
C HIS A 49 6.64 -4.02 18.41
N LEU A 50 6.38 -4.83 19.44
CA LEU A 50 5.81 -4.37 20.69
C LEU A 50 6.74 -3.37 21.40
N SER A 51 8.04 -3.65 21.48
CA SER A 51 8.99 -2.75 22.12
C SER A 51 9.10 -1.40 21.42
N SER A 52 8.96 -1.37 20.10
CA SER A 52 8.93 -0.14 19.31
C SER A 52 7.60 0.60 19.51
N ALA A 53 6.48 -0.12 19.49
CA ALA A 53 5.15 0.44 19.70
C ALA A 53 5.02 1.12 21.08
N LEU A 54 5.58 0.53 22.13
CA LEU A 54 5.64 1.11 23.48
C LEU A 54 6.42 2.44 23.55
N LYS A 55 7.34 2.68 22.64
CA LYS A 55 8.20 3.89 22.64
C LYS A 55 7.57 5.06 21.90
N ILE A 56 6.88 4.79 20.79
CA ILE A 56 6.40 5.82 19.86
C ILE A 56 4.89 5.88 19.72
N GLY A 57 4.18 4.87 20.24
CA GLY A 57 2.73 4.77 20.10
C GLY A 57 1.95 5.57 21.15
N ILE A 58 0.65 5.46 21.05
CA ILE A 58 -0.31 5.97 22.04
C ILE A 58 -0.51 4.94 23.15
N GLU A 59 -1.12 5.36 24.27
CA GLU A 59 -1.67 4.42 25.26
C GLU A 59 -2.81 3.60 24.63
N PRO A 60 -2.91 2.29 24.96
CA PRO A 60 -3.98 1.45 24.45
C PRO A 60 -5.36 2.00 24.75
N VAL A 61 -6.20 2.08 23.75
CA VAL A 61 -7.58 2.56 23.86
C VAL A 61 -8.50 1.40 24.22
N SER A 62 -9.40 1.59 25.19
CA SER A 62 -10.24 0.49 25.69
C SER A 62 -11.32 0.08 24.70
N SER A 63 -12.00 1.06 24.09
CA SER A 63 -13.14 0.84 23.19
C SER A 63 -13.06 1.75 21.95
N ARG A 64 -13.99 1.52 21.00
CA ARG A 64 -14.09 2.35 19.78
C ARG A 64 -14.58 3.77 20.10
N GLU A 65 -15.45 3.91 21.10
CA GLU A 65 -15.96 5.20 21.56
C GLU A 65 -14.84 6.04 22.19
N GLU A 66 -13.97 5.41 22.97
CA GLU A 66 -12.79 6.09 23.53
C GLU A 66 -11.79 6.48 22.46
N ALA A 67 -11.68 5.69 21.39
CA ALA A 67 -10.80 5.98 20.27
C ALA A 67 -11.14 7.29 19.56
N GLU A 68 -12.40 7.69 19.49
CA GLU A 68 -12.82 8.97 18.92
C GLU A 68 -12.20 10.15 19.70
N HIS A 69 -12.02 10.01 20.99
CA HIS A 69 -11.35 11.02 21.83
C HIS A 69 -9.82 10.96 21.72
N ALA A 70 -9.26 9.77 21.54
CA ALA A 70 -7.82 9.56 21.36
C ALA A 70 -7.33 9.96 19.95
N SER A 71 -8.24 10.09 18.98
CA SER A 71 -7.95 10.40 17.57
C SER A 71 -7.17 11.70 17.34
N ARG A 72 -7.15 12.63 18.33
CA ARG A 72 -6.38 13.88 18.25
C ARG A 72 -4.87 13.70 18.08
N LYS A 73 -4.34 12.52 18.39
CA LYS A 73 -2.92 12.15 18.24
C LYS A 73 -2.69 11.17 17.12
N MET A 74 -3.70 10.87 16.34
CA MET A 74 -3.68 9.88 15.28
C MET A 74 -4.27 10.48 14.00
N GLU A 75 -3.95 9.87 12.88
CA GLU A 75 -4.51 10.17 11.57
C GLU A 75 -5.52 9.10 11.19
N GLU A 76 -6.63 9.51 10.59
CA GLU A 76 -7.62 8.59 10.06
C GLU A 76 -7.13 8.02 8.71
N ILE A 77 -7.11 6.69 8.62
CA ILE A 77 -6.67 5.96 7.45
C ILE A 77 -7.88 5.57 6.60
N THR A 78 -7.97 6.19 5.44
CA THR A 78 -9.03 5.93 4.46
C THR A 78 -8.43 5.45 3.15
N THR A 79 -9.21 4.72 2.34
CA THR A 79 -8.79 4.32 0.99
C THR A 79 -8.36 5.54 0.17
N ASN A 80 -7.20 5.46 -0.47
CA ASN A 80 -6.63 6.51 -1.30
C ASN A 80 -6.05 5.93 -2.61
N ASP A 81 -5.19 6.68 -3.30
CA ASP A 81 -4.60 6.27 -4.57
C ASP A 81 -3.58 5.13 -4.42
N TYR A 82 -3.01 4.91 -3.25
CA TYR A 82 -1.92 3.98 -3.00
C TYR A 82 -2.37 2.68 -2.34
N TYR A 83 -3.41 2.73 -1.51
CA TYR A 83 -3.94 1.57 -0.82
C TYR A 83 -5.46 1.59 -0.70
N GLU A 84 -6.05 0.41 -0.55
CA GLU A 84 -7.44 0.19 -0.20
C GLU A 84 -7.54 -0.36 1.21
N VAL A 85 -8.38 0.25 2.04
CA VAL A 85 -8.69 -0.23 3.38
C VAL A 85 -9.90 -1.16 3.31
N GLU A 86 -9.74 -2.41 3.77
CA GLU A 86 -10.87 -3.36 3.88
C GLU A 86 -11.82 -2.97 5.01
N GLU A 87 -12.98 -3.61 5.06
CA GLU A 87 -13.89 -3.48 6.18
C GLU A 87 -13.21 -3.96 7.48
N LEU A 88 -12.98 -3.02 8.41
CA LEU A 88 -12.27 -3.25 9.66
C LEU A 88 -13.19 -3.80 10.75
N THR A 89 -13.32 -5.12 10.84
CA THR A 89 -14.20 -5.78 11.83
C THR A 89 -13.63 -5.81 13.25
N HIS A 90 -12.28 -5.89 13.38
CA HIS A 90 -11.55 -6.04 14.63
C HIS A 90 -10.41 -5.02 14.78
N SER A 91 -10.53 -3.88 14.15
CA SER A 91 -9.60 -2.75 14.25
C SER A 91 -10.31 -1.45 13.92
N ILE A 92 -9.69 -0.32 14.24
CA ILE A 92 -10.15 1.03 13.95
C ILE A 92 -9.20 1.70 12.95
N PRO A 93 -9.68 2.62 12.10
CA PRO A 93 -8.90 3.20 11.00
C PRO A 93 -8.01 4.36 11.47
N PHE A 94 -7.21 4.20 12.51
CA PHE A 94 -6.35 5.26 13.02
C PHE A 94 -4.93 4.78 13.22
N LEU A 95 -3.94 5.59 12.81
CA LEU A 95 -2.51 5.38 13.05
C LEU A 95 -1.89 6.66 13.64
N VAL A 96 -0.78 6.51 14.35
CA VAL A 96 0.08 7.67 14.64
C VAL A 96 0.66 8.21 13.34
N PRO A 97 0.98 9.53 13.24
CA PRO A 97 1.40 10.15 11.98
C PRO A 97 2.55 9.41 11.29
N GLU A 98 3.55 8.98 12.03
CA GLU A 98 4.71 8.27 11.48
C GLU A 98 4.34 6.92 10.84
N ALA A 99 3.35 6.22 11.41
CA ALA A 99 2.88 4.95 10.85
C ALA A 99 1.96 5.18 9.64
N ALA A 100 1.19 6.27 9.63
CA ALA A 100 0.37 6.68 8.49
C ALA A 100 1.26 7.07 7.29
N GLU A 101 2.31 7.86 7.52
CA GLU A 101 3.31 8.21 6.50
C GLU A 101 4.00 6.97 5.93
N LEU A 102 4.42 6.03 6.80
CA LEU A 102 5.04 4.77 6.36
C LEU A 102 4.10 3.95 5.47
N LEU A 103 2.82 3.85 5.82
CA LEU A 103 1.84 3.14 5.01
C LEU A 103 1.70 3.75 3.60
N GLU A 104 1.63 5.08 3.54
CA GLU A 104 1.55 5.80 2.26
C GLU A 104 2.82 5.62 1.44
N GLU A 105 3.99 5.70 2.07
CA GLU A 105 5.29 5.50 1.42
C GLU A 105 5.42 4.08 0.84
N ILE A 106 5.00 3.06 1.58
CA ILE A 106 4.97 1.68 1.09
C ILE A 106 4.09 1.56 -0.17
N GLY A 107 2.88 2.12 -0.13
CA GLY A 107 1.97 2.07 -1.26
C GLY A 107 2.49 2.83 -2.48
N ARG A 108 3.10 3.99 -2.29
CA ARG A 108 3.74 4.80 -3.34
C ARG A 108 4.91 4.05 -3.96
N ASN A 109 5.83 3.55 -3.15
CA ASN A 109 7.01 2.81 -3.61
C ASN A 109 6.61 1.51 -4.35
N PHE A 110 5.51 0.88 -3.94
CA PHE A 110 4.95 -0.27 -4.65
C PHE A 110 4.50 0.10 -6.06
N GLN A 111 3.76 1.20 -6.23
CA GLN A 111 3.31 1.68 -7.54
C GLN A 111 4.47 2.18 -8.39
N ASP A 112 5.44 2.88 -7.82
CA ASP A 112 6.65 3.32 -8.51
C ASP A 112 7.45 2.12 -9.04
N SER A 113 7.56 1.07 -8.24
CA SER A 113 8.21 -0.18 -8.68
C SER A 113 7.47 -0.83 -9.85
N LEU A 114 6.15 -0.89 -9.83
CA LEU A 114 5.34 -1.39 -10.95
C LEU A 114 5.50 -0.51 -12.19
N THR A 115 5.49 0.81 -12.04
CA THR A 115 5.69 1.78 -13.13
C THR A 115 7.06 1.60 -13.78
N ASN A 116 8.12 1.46 -12.97
CA ASN A 116 9.49 1.25 -13.47
C ASN A 116 9.64 -0.07 -14.25
N HIS A 117 8.77 -1.03 -14.00
CA HIS A 117 8.71 -2.29 -14.76
C HIS A 117 7.71 -2.25 -15.92
N ASN A 118 7.15 -1.06 -16.23
CA ASN A 118 6.13 -0.87 -17.27
C ASN A 118 4.91 -1.80 -17.09
N ALA A 119 4.53 -2.03 -15.84
CA ALA A 119 3.48 -2.94 -15.46
C ALA A 119 2.16 -2.22 -15.18
N SER A 120 1.05 -2.96 -15.14
CA SER A 120 -0.23 -2.46 -14.65
C SER A 120 -0.10 -2.02 -13.19
N ILE A 121 -0.80 -0.95 -12.82
CA ILE A 121 -0.71 -0.36 -11.48
C ILE A 121 -1.76 -0.96 -10.55
N TYR A 122 -1.34 -1.28 -9.35
CA TYR A 122 -2.17 -1.85 -8.30
C TYR A 122 -2.02 -1.06 -7.01
N LYS A 123 -3.07 -1.09 -6.18
CA LYS A 123 -3.02 -0.66 -4.77
C LYS A 123 -2.72 -1.88 -3.90
N ILE A 124 -2.00 -1.65 -2.81
CA ILE A 124 -1.93 -2.62 -1.71
C ILE A 124 -3.23 -2.62 -0.92
N LYS A 125 -3.51 -3.69 -0.18
CA LYS A 125 -4.75 -3.84 0.58
C LYS A 125 -4.44 -3.91 2.07
N VAL A 126 -4.97 -2.95 2.84
CA VAL A 126 -4.84 -2.88 4.30
C VAL A 126 -5.96 -3.70 4.92
N THR A 127 -5.61 -4.64 5.80
CA THR A 127 -6.54 -5.63 6.35
C THR A 127 -6.78 -5.48 7.85
N SER A 128 -5.89 -4.79 8.56
CA SER A 128 -6.03 -4.46 9.98
C SER A 128 -5.19 -3.24 10.29
N ILE A 129 -5.62 -2.45 11.25
CA ILE A 129 -4.95 -1.24 11.71
C ILE A 129 -4.90 -1.29 13.25
N THR A 130 -5.12 -0.19 13.93
CA THR A 130 -5.12 -0.14 15.40
C THR A 130 -6.26 -0.97 16.00
N ARG A 131 -5.96 -1.75 17.03
CA ARG A 131 -6.93 -2.58 17.75
C ARG A 131 -7.18 -2.03 19.15
N THR A 132 -8.45 -1.85 19.49
CA THR A 132 -8.82 -1.54 20.88
C THR A 132 -8.63 -2.77 21.77
N VAL A 133 -8.58 -2.56 23.07
CA VAL A 133 -8.55 -3.66 24.04
C VAL A 133 -9.74 -4.60 23.85
N ASP A 134 -10.92 -4.05 23.56
CA ASP A 134 -12.13 -4.85 23.33
C ASP A 134 -12.09 -5.62 22.00
N ASP A 135 -11.49 -5.06 20.93
CA ASP A 135 -11.28 -5.79 19.69
C ASP A 135 -10.36 -7.00 19.89
N ILE A 136 -9.29 -6.86 20.69
CA ILE A 136 -8.40 -7.97 21.03
C ILE A 136 -9.12 -9.04 21.86
N LYS A 137 -9.93 -8.64 22.84
CA LYS A 137 -10.74 -9.60 23.62
C LYS A 137 -11.71 -10.39 22.71
N LYS A 138 -12.37 -9.70 21.76
CA LYS A 138 -13.26 -10.35 20.78
C LYS A 138 -12.48 -11.30 19.85
N LEU A 139 -11.32 -10.87 19.36
CA LEU A 139 -10.45 -11.67 18.49
C LEU A 139 -9.98 -12.95 19.20
N ARG A 140 -9.58 -12.86 20.47
CA ARG A 140 -9.14 -14.01 21.28
C ARG A 140 -10.22 -15.05 21.52
N LYS A 141 -11.48 -14.67 21.58
CA LYS A 141 -12.58 -15.64 21.67
C LYS A 141 -12.64 -16.55 20.44
N ARG A 142 -12.11 -16.10 19.28
CA ARG A 142 -12.10 -16.85 18.02
C ARG A 142 -10.73 -17.47 17.71
N ASN A 143 -9.66 -16.83 18.19
CA ASN A 143 -8.28 -17.26 17.97
C ASN A 143 -7.47 -17.14 19.26
N LEU A 144 -7.26 -18.26 19.95
CA LEU A 144 -6.53 -18.33 21.23
C LEU A 144 -5.03 -17.96 21.08
N ASN A 145 -4.47 -17.99 19.85
CA ASN A 145 -3.09 -17.63 19.59
C ASN A 145 -2.87 -16.10 19.51
N SER A 146 -3.93 -15.29 19.53
CA SER A 146 -3.75 -13.84 19.51
C SER A 146 -3.22 -13.35 20.87
N SER A 147 -2.10 -12.59 20.84
CA SER A 147 -1.50 -12.01 22.04
C SER A 147 -2.41 -10.96 22.66
N LEU A 148 -2.45 -10.92 24.01
CA LEU A 148 -3.08 -9.82 24.75
C LEU A 148 -2.28 -8.51 24.60
N ASN A 149 -0.97 -8.62 24.48
CA ASN A 149 -0.05 -7.51 24.27
C ASN A 149 0.32 -7.46 22.77
N SER A 150 -0.48 -6.77 22.00
CA SER A 150 -0.27 -6.61 20.56
C SER A 150 0.21 -5.20 20.25
N ALA A 151 1.22 -5.07 19.38
CA ALA A 151 1.68 -3.79 18.86
C ALA A 151 0.56 -2.97 18.19
N HIS A 152 -0.47 -3.63 17.69
CA HIS A 152 -1.67 -2.95 17.14
C HIS A 152 -2.44 -2.09 18.14
N GLN A 153 -2.23 -2.25 19.45
CA GLN A 153 -2.93 -1.44 20.46
C GLN A 153 -2.40 -0.01 20.55
N TYR A 154 -1.21 0.24 20.02
CA TYR A 154 -0.48 1.48 20.22
C TYR A 154 -0.55 2.46 19.03
N GLY A 155 -1.38 2.16 18.02
CA GLY A 155 -1.52 3.01 16.83
C GLY A 155 -0.35 3.00 15.85
N THR A 156 0.60 2.09 16.01
CA THR A 156 1.86 2.06 15.23
C THR A 156 1.93 0.93 14.22
N THR A 157 0.90 0.08 14.17
CA THR A 157 0.98 -1.18 13.43
C THR A 157 -0.24 -1.36 12.55
N PHE A 158 0.00 -1.80 11.33
CA PHE A 158 -1.03 -2.17 10.36
C PHE A 158 -0.63 -3.47 9.65
N ASP A 159 -1.65 -4.21 9.19
CA ASP A 159 -1.47 -5.42 8.38
C ASP A 159 -1.83 -5.11 6.93
N VAL A 160 -0.96 -5.53 5.99
CA VAL A 160 -1.25 -5.50 4.55
C VAL A 160 -1.38 -6.92 4.01
N SER A 161 -2.29 -7.10 3.05
CA SER A 161 -2.41 -8.38 2.38
C SER A 161 -1.22 -8.63 1.47
N TRP A 162 -0.63 -9.80 1.55
CA TRP A 162 0.51 -10.21 0.73
C TRP A 162 0.09 -10.92 -0.57
N ASN A 163 -1.22 -11.18 -0.78
CA ASN A 163 -1.74 -11.92 -1.92
C ASN A 163 -3.03 -11.32 -2.52
N ARG A 164 -3.49 -10.18 -2.00
CA ARG A 164 -4.66 -9.44 -2.51
C ARG A 164 -4.26 -8.02 -2.83
N PHE A 165 -4.48 -7.63 -4.07
CA PHE A 165 -4.14 -6.33 -4.62
C PHE A 165 -5.34 -5.82 -5.42
N VAL A 166 -5.48 -4.52 -5.56
CA VAL A 166 -6.58 -3.89 -6.30
C VAL A 166 -6.01 -3.21 -7.53
N LYS A 167 -6.43 -3.62 -8.70
CA LYS A 167 -6.04 -3.00 -9.96
C LYS A 167 -6.69 -1.63 -10.08
N ILE A 168 -5.93 -0.61 -10.49
CA ILE A 168 -6.43 0.76 -10.58
C ILE A 168 -7.20 0.97 -11.87
N ASP A 169 -6.64 0.53 -12.99
CA ASP A 169 -7.25 0.68 -14.31
C ASP A 169 -7.90 -0.64 -14.75
N GLU A 170 -9.22 -0.72 -14.61
CA GLU A 170 -9.99 -1.90 -15.01
C GLU A 170 -10.07 -2.07 -16.53
N THR A 171 -9.81 -1.01 -17.30
CA THR A 171 -9.79 -1.07 -18.77
C THR A 171 -8.49 -1.67 -19.31
N ASP A 172 -7.44 -1.68 -18.52
CA ASP A 172 -6.19 -2.35 -18.84
C ASP A 172 -6.41 -3.87 -18.82
N THR A 173 -6.23 -4.52 -19.95
CA THR A 173 -6.44 -5.96 -20.13
C THR A 173 -5.30 -6.83 -19.60
N LEU A 174 -4.15 -6.23 -19.26
CA LEU A 174 -3.01 -6.95 -18.70
C LEU A 174 -3.31 -7.33 -17.25
N SER A 175 -2.99 -8.55 -16.88
CA SER A 175 -3.11 -9.05 -15.50
C SER A 175 -1.77 -9.56 -15.02
N ILE A 176 -1.33 -9.06 -13.88
CA ILE A 176 -0.07 -9.50 -13.25
C ILE A 176 -0.40 -10.63 -12.27
N PRO A 177 0.34 -11.76 -12.32
CA PRO A 177 0.20 -12.82 -11.36
C PRO A 177 0.40 -12.31 -9.91
N LYS A 178 -0.42 -12.80 -8.99
CA LYS A 178 -0.35 -12.39 -7.57
C LYS A 178 1.03 -12.64 -6.94
N GLU A 179 1.70 -13.70 -7.37
CA GLU A 179 3.05 -14.02 -6.88
C GLU A 179 4.08 -12.98 -7.31
N ASP A 180 3.93 -12.39 -8.49
CA ASP A 180 4.81 -11.33 -8.97
C ASP A 180 4.54 -10.03 -8.21
N LEU A 181 3.28 -9.67 -7.98
CA LEU A 181 2.91 -8.52 -7.14
C LEU A 181 3.43 -8.69 -5.70
N LYS A 182 3.33 -9.89 -5.13
CA LYS A 182 3.90 -10.22 -3.83
C LYS A 182 5.42 -10.03 -3.80
N MET A 183 6.13 -10.42 -4.87
CA MET A 183 7.57 -10.21 -4.97
C MET A 183 7.93 -8.72 -5.01
N VAL A 184 7.16 -7.91 -5.76
CA VAL A 184 7.35 -6.45 -5.77
C VAL A 184 7.14 -5.87 -4.38
N LEU A 185 6.05 -6.23 -3.70
CA LEU A 185 5.79 -5.76 -2.35
C LEU A 185 6.90 -6.16 -1.38
N ALA A 186 7.39 -7.41 -1.45
CA ALA A 186 8.49 -7.87 -0.61
C ALA A 186 9.80 -7.10 -0.86
N MET A 187 10.05 -6.65 -2.09
CA MET A 187 11.22 -5.81 -2.40
C MET A 187 11.08 -4.40 -1.82
N VAL A 188 9.88 -3.85 -1.79
CA VAL A 188 9.59 -2.54 -1.21
C VAL A 188 9.72 -2.55 0.31
N LEU A 189 9.29 -3.64 0.96
CA LEU A 189 9.31 -3.79 2.42
C LEU A 189 10.70 -4.16 2.99
N ARG A 190 11.70 -4.40 2.15
CA ARG A 190 13.06 -4.77 2.54
C ARG A 190 14.02 -3.58 2.53
#